data_393135954e8643c95d55bd6f1561b861
#
_entry.id   393135954e8643c95d55bd6f1561b861
#
_cell.length_a   1.000
_cell.length_b   1.000
_cell.length_c   1.000
_cell.angle_alpha   90.00
_cell.angle_beta   90.00
_cell.angle_gamma   90.00
#
_symmetry.space_group_name_H-M   'P 1'
#
loop_
_entity.id
_entity.type
_entity.pdbx_description
1 polymer ?
#
loop_
_entity_poly.entity_id
_entity_poly.type
_entity_poly.pdbx_seq_one_letter_code
_entity_poly.pdbx_strand_id
1 'polypeptide(L)'
;PYTTLFRSANMDLLQDVPPFELNGEWKIYSSNHSMPPHYVGPDARVRNSMISEGSMILGEVENSVIFPGVRIGKGAKITNSVIMPSTVIRENAVVDYAIVAQNCEIVEGAKVAGDKGAITVVAEGETVMAEAGSKQAG
;
A
#
# COMPACT_ATOMS: atom_id res chain seq x y z
N PRO A 1 -12.92 -14.16 3.45
CA PRO A 1 -14.09 -13.32 3.48
C PRO A 1 -13.86 -11.97 4.13
N TYR A 2 -13.39 -11.94 5.38
CA TYR A 2 -13.18 -10.64 6.00
C TYR A 2 -12.10 -9.86 5.29
N THR A 3 -11.02 -10.49 4.86
CA THR A 3 -9.95 -9.78 4.18
C THR A 3 -10.42 -9.23 2.84
N THR A 4 -11.22 -10.00 2.12
CA THR A 4 -11.73 -9.53 0.84
C THR A 4 -12.71 -8.39 1.05
N LEU A 5 -13.55 -8.47 2.09
CA LEU A 5 -14.51 -7.42 2.36
C LEU A 5 -13.79 -6.14 2.79
N PHE A 6 -12.77 -6.26 3.62
CA PHE A 6 -12.03 -5.11 4.09
C PHE A 6 -11.37 -4.41 2.90
N ARG A 7 -10.73 -5.16 2.03
CA ARG A 7 -10.09 -4.59 0.87
C ARG A 7 -11.14 -3.93 -0.04
N SER A 8 -12.24 -4.61 -0.29
CA SER A 8 -13.28 -4.07 -1.16
C SER A 8 -13.85 -2.79 -0.61
N ALA A 9 -14.08 -2.72 0.68
CA ALA A 9 -14.61 -1.51 1.29
C ALA A 9 -13.65 -0.34 1.11
N ASN A 10 -12.33 -0.58 1.25
CA ASN A 10 -11.36 0.46 1.03
C ASN A 10 -11.27 0.85 -0.43
N MET A 11 -11.41 -0.12 -1.33
CA MET A 11 -11.32 0.19 -2.75
C MET A 11 -12.54 0.96 -3.24
N ASP A 12 -13.68 0.80 -2.59
CA ASP A 12 -14.86 1.55 -2.96
C ASP A 12 -14.64 3.04 -2.82
N LEU A 13 -13.77 3.46 -1.90
CA LEU A 13 -13.46 4.85 -1.74
C LEU A 13 -12.81 5.45 -2.98
N LEU A 14 -12.21 4.63 -3.81
CA LEU A 14 -11.56 5.10 -5.02
C LEU A 14 -12.53 5.31 -6.17
N GLN A 15 -13.72 4.74 -6.07
CA GLN A 15 -14.65 4.77 -7.20
C GLN A 15 -15.62 5.92 -7.19
N ASP A 16 -16.14 6.26 -6.05
CA ASP A 16 -17.28 7.15 -5.99
C ASP A 16 -17.11 8.47 -5.25
N VAL A 17 -15.94 8.78 -4.77
CA VAL A 17 -15.78 9.95 -3.93
C VAL A 17 -15.29 11.15 -4.72
N PRO A 18 -16.04 12.22 -4.78
CA PRO A 18 -15.58 13.44 -5.44
C PRO A 18 -14.41 14.02 -4.66
N PRO A 19 -13.38 14.46 -5.34
CA PRO A 19 -12.17 14.94 -4.67
C PRO A 19 -12.39 16.04 -3.65
N PHE A 20 -13.33 16.92 -3.90
CA PHE A 20 -13.52 18.02 -2.99
C PHE A 20 -14.15 17.63 -1.66
N GLU A 21 -14.91 16.54 -1.65
CA GLU A 21 -15.54 16.13 -0.41
C GLU A 21 -14.55 15.47 0.51
N LEU A 22 -13.58 14.80 -0.04
CA LEU A 22 -12.58 14.17 0.78
C LEU A 22 -11.86 15.21 1.61
N ASN A 23 -11.58 16.36 1.02
CA ASN A 23 -10.82 17.37 1.73
C ASN A 23 -11.52 17.91 2.96
N GLY A 24 -12.81 18.00 2.92
CA GLY A 24 -13.54 18.55 4.04
C GLY A 24 -13.61 17.62 5.22
N GLU A 25 -13.93 16.39 4.96
CA GLU A 25 -14.12 15.46 6.06
C GLU A 25 -12.84 14.91 6.63
N TRP A 26 -11.84 14.72 5.82
CA TRP A 26 -10.62 14.12 6.32
C TRP A 26 -9.86 15.02 7.26
N LYS A 27 -10.11 16.32 7.22
CA LYS A 27 -9.47 17.19 8.16
C LYS A 27 -9.90 16.91 9.58
N ILE A 28 -11.09 16.40 9.75
CA ILE A 28 -11.60 16.13 11.08
C ILE A 28 -10.90 14.94 11.69
N TYR A 29 -10.59 13.95 10.86
CA TYR A 29 -10.00 12.74 11.37
C TYR A 29 -8.49 12.78 11.47
N SER A 30 -7.84 13.68 10.76
CA SER A 30 -6.39 13.72 10.77
C SER A 30 -5.85 14.71 11.76
N SER A 31 -6.66 15.21 12.64
CA SER A 31 -6.32 16.33 13.45
C SER A 31 -5.14 16.17 14.37
N ASN A 32 -4.78 14.98 14.73
CA ASN A 32 -3.79 14.83 15.76
C ASN A 32 -2.38 14.45 15.33
N HIS A 33 -2.14 14.32 14.07
CA HIS A 33 -0.83 13.93 13.65
C HIS A 33 -0.25 14.94 12.70
N SER A 34 0.79 15.59 13.15
CA SER A 34 1.49 16.56 12.34
C SER A 34 2.40 15.81 11.40
N MET A 35 1.87 15.14 10.44
CA MET A 35 2.72 14.48 9.47
C MET A 35 2.87 15.38 8.26
N PRO A 36 4.04 15.35 7.62
CA PRO A 36 4.22 16.14 6.41
C PRO A 36 3.30 15.59 5.31
N PRO A 37 3.05 16.37 4.28
CA PRO A 37 2.25 15.87 3.17
C PRO A 37 2.97 14.69 2.52
N HIS A 38 2.22 13.89 1.78
CA HIS A 38 2.85 12.77 1.09
C HIS A 38 3.76 13.30 -0.02
N TYR A 39 4.75 12.50 -0.38
CA TYR A 39 5.69 12.85 -1.43
C TYR A 39 5.67 11.80 -2.53
N VAL A 40 5.52 12.25 -3.76
CA VAL A 40 5.57 11.35 -4.92
C VAL A 40 6.80 11.73 -5.73
N GLY A 41 7.73 10.81 -5.87
CA GLY A 41 9.00 11.10 -6.53
C GLY A 41 8.86 11.27 -8.04
N PRO A 42 9.90 11.79 -8.68
CA PRO A 42 9.83 12.10 -10.10
C PRO A 42 9.65 10.87 -11.00
N ASP A 43 10.13 9.72 -10.58
CA ASP A 43 9.96 8.51 -11.36
C ASP A 43 8.81 7.66 -10.91
N ALA A 44 8.06 8.12 -9.92
CA ALA A 44 6.95 7.37 -9.39
C ALA A 44 5.73 7.50 -10.29
N ARG A 45 4.87 6.51 -10.25
CA ARG A 45 3.61 6.54 -11.00
C ARG A 45 2.49 6.14 -10.05
N VAL A 46 1.49 7.01 -9.95
CA VAL A 46 0.35 6.75 -9.09
C VAL A 46 -0.91 6.86 -9.92
N ARG A 47 -1.71 5.81 -9.95
CA ARG A 47 -2.96 5.81 -10.69
C ARG A 47 -4.08 5.27 -9.83
N ASN A 48 -5.19 5.98 -9.84
CA ASN A 48 -6.41 5.54 -9.15
C ASN A 48 -6.14 5.02 -7.74
N SER A 49 -5.45 5.83 -6.94
CA SER A 49 -5.05 5.40 -5.60
C SER A 49 -5.22 6.52 -4.59
N MET A 50 -5.33 6.14 -3.33
CA MET A 50 -5.40 7.11 -2.25
C MET A 50 -4.10 7.05 -1.48
N ILE A 51 -3.45 8.20 -1.35
CA ILE A 51 -2.16 8.30 -0.66
C ILE A 51 -2.34 9.21 0.54
N SER A 52 -2.06 8.69 1.72
CA SER A 52 -2.20 9.47 2.95
C SER A 52 -0.94 10.25 3.27
N GLU A 53 -1.07 11.22 4.16
CA GLU A 53 0.04 12.09 4.51
C GLU A 53 1.19 11.31 5.12
N GLY A 54 2.36 11.86 5.04
CA GLY A 54 3.56 11.23 5.57
C GLY A 54 4.09 10.07 4.76
N SER A 55 3.44 9.75 3.65
CA SER A 55 3.90 8.63 2.82
C SER A 55 4.90 9.10 1.78
N MET A 56 5.81 8.22 1.39
CA MET A 56 6.80 8.54 0.38
C MET A 56 6.72 7.48 -0.71
N ILE A 57 6.38 7.90 -1.92
CA ILE A 57 6.17 7.01 -3.04
C ILE A 57 7.25 7.23 -4.08
N LEU A 58 8.12 6.27 -4.26
CA LEU A 58 9.15 6.35 -5.29
C LEU A 58 8.93 5.30 -6.38
N GLY A 59 7.99 4.40 -6.19
CA GLY A 59 7.69 3.35 -7.16
C GLY A 59 6.35 3.56 -7.83
N GLU A 60 5.70 2.47 -8.19
CA GLU A 60 4.41 2.52 -8.86
C GLU A 60 3.30 2.05 -7.94
N VAL A 61 2.21 2.79 -7.92
CA VAL A 61 1.04 2.44 -7.11
C VAL A 61 -0.18 2.57 -8.00
N GLU A 62 -0.95 1.50 -8.11
CA GLU A 62 -2.13 1.53 -8.93
C GLU A 62 -3.29 0.85 -8.22
N ASN A 63 -4.45 1.50 -8.22
CA ASN A 63 -5.69 0.94 -7.69
C ASN A 63 -5.49 0.44 -6.25
N SER A 64 -4.83 1.23 -5.42
CA SER A 64 -4.45 0.84 -4.07
C SER A 64 -4.73 1.96 -3.07
N VAL A 65 -4.74 1.60 -1.79
CA VAL A 65 -4.92 2.57 -0.72
C VAL A 65 -3.67 2.52 0.14
N ILE A 66 -3.01 3.67 0.29
CA ILE A 66 -1.76 3.79 1.04
C ILE A 66 -2.03 4.62 2.28
N PHE A 67 -1.85 4.03 3.44
CA PHE A 67 -2.10 4.68 4.72
C PHE A 67 -0.91 5.56 5.14
N PRO A 68 -1.05 6.34 6.22
CA PRO A 68 0.00 7.29 6.58
C PRO A 68 1.34 6.65 6.90
N GLY A 69 2.41 7.34 6.52
CA GLY A 69 3.75 6.93 6.90
C GLY A 69 4.32 5.74 6.14
N VAL A 70 3.69 5.36 5.05
CA VAL A 70 4.17 4.23 4.25
C VAL A 70 5.31 4.69 3.33
N ARG A 71 6.32 3.86 3.18
CA ARG A 71 7.43 4.15 2.28
C ARG A 71 7.50 3.10 1.19
N ILE A 72 7.51 3.54 -0.06
CA ILE A 72 7.56 2.64 -1.22
C ILE A 72 8.81 2.99 -2.01
N GLY A 73 9.72 2.04 -2.15
CA GLY A 73 11.01 2.26 -2.80
C GLY A 73 10.93 2.29 -4.31
N LYS A 74 12.03 2.67 -4.92
CA LYS A 74 12.11 2.78 -6.37
C LYS A 74 11.89 1.42 -7.03
N GLY A 75 11.16 1.42 -8.10
CA GLY A 75 10.91 0.18 -8.84
C GLY A 75 9.93 -0.76 -8.17
N ALA A 76 9.48 -0.45 -6.97
CA ALA A 76 8.46 -1.27 -6.34
C ALA A 76 7.13 -1.07 -7.05
N LYS A 77 6.29 -2.09 -7.04
CA LYS A 77 5.01 -2.02 -7.73
C LYS A 77 3.92 -2.54 -6.82
N ILE A 78 2.96 -1.68 -6.53
CA ILE A 78 1.83 -2.02 -5.67
C ILE A 78 0.57 -1.91 -6.50
N THR A 79 -0.21 -3.00 -6.57
CA THR A 79 -1.44 -2.99 -7.32
C THR A 79 -2.54 -3.66 -6.53
N ASN A 80 -3.74 -3.13 -6.63
CA ASN A 80 -4.95 -3.73 -6.05
C ASN A 80 -4.80 -4.09 -4.56
N SER A 81 -4.12 -3.26 -3.79
CA SER A 81 -3.74 -3.62 -2.43
C SER A 81 -4.04 -2.51 -1.43
N VAL A 82 -4.03 -2.87 -0.16
CA VAL A 82 -4.17 -1.91 0.93
C VAL A 82 -2.90 -2.03 1.78
N ILE A 83 -2.18 -0.92 1.94
CA ILE A 83 -0.94 -0.90 2.72
C ILE A 83 -1.19 -0.07 3.97
N MET A 84 -1.11 -0.72 5.13
CA MET A 84 -1.43 -0.08 6.41
C MET A 84 -0.28 0.79 6.91
N PRO A 85 -0.50 1.60 7.96
CA PRO A 85 0.47 2.62 8.36
C PRO A 85 1.86 2.10 8.71
N SER A 86 2.85 2.93 8.42
CA SER A 86 4.24 2.69 8.82
C SER A 86 4.88 1.45 8.23
N THR A 87 4.36 0.98 7.11
CA THR A 87 4.93 -0.16 6.42
C THR A 87 5.96 0.32 5.42
N VAL A 88 7.04 -0.44 5.27
CA VAL A 88 8.11 -0.11 4.35
C VAL A 88 8.14 -1.16 3.24
N ILE A 89 8.05 -0.73 2.00
CA ILE A 89 8.17 -1.61 0.85
C ILE A 89 9.42 -1.18 0.11
N ARG A 90 10.40 -2.06 0.09
CA ARG A 90 11.71 -1.73 -0.45
C ARG A 90 11.75 -1.78 -1.96
N GLU A 91 12.91 -1.45 -2.53
CA GLU A 91 13.07 -1.35 -3.96
C GLU A 91 12.71 -2.65 -4.68
N ASN A 92 12.10 -2.49 -5.83
CA ASN A 92 11.77 -3.62 -6.71
C ASN A 92 10.88 -4.70 -6.10
N ALA A 93 10.25 -4.44 -4.97
CA ALA A 93 9.31 -5.39 -4.41
C ALA A 93 7.98 -5.28 -5.15
N VAL A 94 7.21 -6.35 -5.13
CA VAL A 94 5.93 -6.41 -5.81
C VAL A 94 4.85 -6.79 -4.82
N VAL A 95 3.77 -6.02 -4.78
CA VAL A 95 2.62 -6.33 -3.91
C VAL A 95 1.36 -6.24 -4.78
N ASP A 96 0.61 -7.33 -4.84
CA ASP A 96 -0.57 -7.39 -5.68
C ASP A 96 -1.67 -8.18 -4.98
N TYR A 97 -2.87 -7.65 -4.97
CA TYR A 97 -4.03 -8.26 -4.30
C TYR A 97 -3.68 -8.68 -2.88
N ALA A 98 -3.20 -7.74 -2.09
CA ALA A 98 -2.77 -8.03 -0.73
C ALA A 98 -3.22 -6.95 0.24
N ILE A 99 -3.26 -7.32 1.51
CA ILE A 99 -3.43 -6.38 2.59
C ILE A 99 -2.17 -6.54 3.44
N VAL A 100 -1.37 -5.48 3.52
CA VAL A 100 -0.14 -5.50 4.31
C VAL A 100 -0.43 -4.71 5.58
N ALA A 101 -0.35 -5.38 6.71
CA ALA A 101 -0.69 -4.75 7.99
C ALA A 101 0.39 -3.73 8.39
N GLN A 102 0.15 -3.04 9.49
CA GLN A 102 1.05 -1.95 9.87
C GLN A 102 2.39 -2.46 10.36
N ASN A 103 3.39 -1.61 10.25
CA ASN A 103 4.75 -1.89 10.72
C ASN A 103 5.39 -3.12 10.09
N CYS A 104 5.03 -3.41 8.85
CA CYS A 104 5.64 -4.51 8.12
C CYS A 104 6.79 -4.02 7.27
N GLU A 105 7.63 -4.94 6.85
CA GLU A 105 8.69 -4.62 5.91
C GLU A 105 8.69 -5.66 4.80
N ILE A 106 8.59 -5.19 3.56
CA ILE A 106 8.71 -6.06 2.38
C ILE A 106 10.09 -5.77 1.81
N VAL A 107 10.99 -6.72 1.91
CA VAL A 107 12.38 -6.46 1.54
C VAL A 107 12.56 -6.32 0.04
N GLU A 108 13.72 -5.82 -0.34
CA GLU A 108 14.04 -5.58 -1.73
C GLU A 108 13.82 -6.83 -2.56
N GLY A 109 13.10 -6.71 -3.65
CA GLY A 109 12.85 -7.81 -4.57
C GLY A 109 11.83 -8.84 -4.10
N ALA A 110 11.27 -8.67 -2.91
CA ALA A 110 10.29 -9.64 -2.42
C ALA A 110 8.97 -9.48 -3.18
N LYS A 111 8.18 -10.54 -3.15
CA LYS A 111 6.92 -10.53 -3.85
C LYS A 111 5.80 -11.01 -2.93
N VAL A 112 4.75 -10.22 -2.84
CA VAL A 112 3.55 -10.58 -2.10
C VAL A 112 2.42 -10.51 -3.11
N ALA A 113 1.87 -11.64 -3.48
CA ALA A 113 0.84 -11.66 -4.52
C ALA A 113 -0.29 -12.57 -4.13
N GLY A 114 -1.49 -12.06 -4.27
CA GLY A 114 -2.70 -12.85 -4.10
C GLY A 114 -3.47 -12.85 -5.40
N ASP A 115 -4.73 -13.13 -5.29
CA ASP A 115 -5.65 -13.17 -6.41
C ASP A 115 -6.87 -12.36 -6.09
N LYS A 116 -7.62 -12.03 -7.10
CA LYS A 116 -8.87 -11.32 -6.91
C LYS A 116 -9.78 -12.05 -5.95
N GLY A 117 -9.79 -13.36 -5.98
CA GLY A 117 -10.62 -14.15 -5.08
C GLY A 117 -9.92 -14.64 -3.83
N ALA A 118 -8.61 -14.43 -3.72
CA ALA A 118 -7.85 -14.92 -2.58
C ALA A 118 -6.76 -13.91 -2.21
N ILE A 119 -7.12 -12.95 -1.38
CA ILE A 119 -6.22 -11.87 -0.98
C ILE A 119 -5.16 -12.40 -0.03
N THR A 120 -3.91 -12.03 -0.27
CA THR A 120 -2.83 -12.38 0.64
C THR A 120 -2.77 -11.35 1.77
N VAL A 121 -2.54 -11.81 2.99
CA VAL A 121 -2.45 -10.92 4.14
C VAL A 121 -1.08 -11.07 4.77
N VAL A 122 -0.41 -9.94 5.00
CA VAL A 122 0.86 -9.91 5.73
C VAL A 122 0.53 -9.37 7.12
N ALA A 123 0.83 -10.13 8.14
CA ALA A 123 0.44 -9.78 9.50
C ALA A 123 1.32 -8.66 10.06
N GLU A 124 0.79 -7.97 11.05
CA GLU A 124 1.46 -6.82 11.64
C GLU A 124 2.86 -7.16 12.11
N GLY A 125 3.81 -6.31 11.78
CA GLY A 125 5.19 -6.49 12.23
C GLY A 125 5.99 -7.52 11.47
N GLU A 126 5.41 -8.14 10.45
CA GLU A 126 6.12 -9.15 9.70
C GLU A 126 7.13 -8.57 8.72
N THR A 127 8.18 -9.33 8.47
CA THR A 127 9.16 -8.97 7.44
C THR A 127 9.06 -10.05 6.36
N VAL A 128 8.74 -9.65 5.15
CA VAL A 128 8.65 -10.58 4.03
C VAL A 128 9.97 -10.56 3.27
N MET A 129 10.61 -11.71 3.20
CA MET A 129 11.91 -11.83 2.55
C MET A 129 11.76 -12.21 1.09
N ALA A 130 12.78 -11.90 0.32
CA ALA A 130 12.78 -12.30 -1.08
C ALA A 130 12.90 -13.81 -1.15
N GLU A 131 12.18 -14.37 -2.10
CA GLU A 131 12.13 -15.81 -2.18
C GLU A 131 13.23 -16.44 -2.97
N ALA A 132 14.39 -15.97 -2.77
CA ALA A 132 15.47 -16.50 -3.55
C ALA A 132 15.54 -17.99 -3.50
N GLY A 133 15.32 -18.51 -2.39
CA GLY A 133 15.50 -19.90 -2.31
C GLY A 133 14.34 -20.68 -2.74
N SER A 134 13.24 -20.20 -2.42
CA SER A 134 12.10 -21.02 -2.67
C SER A 134 11.98 -21.32 -4.09
N LYS A 135 12.43 -20.48 -4.87
CA LYS A 135 12.24 -20.70 -6.19
C LYS A 135 13.01 -21.87 -6.53
N GLN A 136 13.98 -22.06 -5.92
CA GLN A 136 14.73 -23.13 -6.28
C GLN A 136 14.00 -24.26 -5.86
N ALA A 137 13.22 -24.06 -5.00
CA ALA A 137 12.49 -25.18 -4.52
C ALA A 137 11.64 -25.52 -5.67
N GLY A 138 11.42 -24.60 -6.46
CA GLY A 138 10.60 -24.94 -7.59
C GLY A 138 11.31 -25.93 -8.36
#